data_1ceb506ee6e5887745623b3618d83ba4
#
_entry.id   1ceb506ee6e5887745623b3618d83ba4
#
_cell.length_a   1.000
_cell.length_b   1.000
_cell.length_c   1.000
_cell.angle_alpha   90.00
_cell.angle_beta   90.00
_cell.angle_gamma   90.00
#
_symmetry.space_group_name_H-M   'P 1'
#
loop_
_entity.id
_entity.type
_entity.pdbx_description
1 polymer ?
#
loop_
_entity_poly.entity_id
_entity_poly.type
_entity_poly.pdbx_seq_one_letter_code
_entity_poly.pdbx_strand_id
1 'polypeptide(L)'
;TSPDAAVRVDVLANDVDGLTLRLDGAERRFQLAGRFNALNLAAAYAAGVALGFDTDAVLDALAEAPGVPGRFETVRGGGVIGVVDYDHTPDALDNVLATAREIVPEGRQLWAVFGAGGDRDRSKRPEMGRVASQRADRVVVTSDNPRTEAPADILRDIAEGLTAPADEIVDRAEAIAFAAREASAGDVIVVAGKGHETYQIVGTERRDFDDREALGEALASREEAR
;
A
#
# COMPACT_ATOMS: atom_id res chain seq x y z
N THR A 1 11.57 -2.34 -20.04
CA THR A 1 12.35 -1.13 -20.40
C THR A 1 12.52 -1.00 -21.93
N SER A 2 12.95 0.20 -22.43
CA SER A 2 13.28 0.43 -23.83
C SER A 2 14.43 -0.49 -24.30
N PRO A 3 14.44 -0.92 -25.59
CA PRO A 3 15.55 -1.68 -26.15
C PRO A 3 16.91 -0.95 -26.06
N ASP A 4 16.89 0.39 -26.00
CA ASP A 4 18.09 1.24 -25.95
C ASP A 4 18.48 1.63 -24.51
N ALA A 5 17.80 1.08 -23.49
CA ALA A 5 18.13 1.36 -22.10
C ALA A 5 19.49 0.76 -21.71
N ALA A 6 20.30 1.53 -20.95
CA ALA A 6 21.58 1.07 -20.45
C ALA A 6 21.47 -0.12 -19.48
N VAL A 7 20.34 -0.19 -18.74
CA VAL A 7 19.96 -1.35 -17.91
C VAL A 7 18.57 -1.80 -18.33
N ARG A 8 18.43 -3.09 -18.60
CA ARG A 8 17.15 -3.70 -18.97
C ARG A 8 16.55 -4.43 -17.79
N VAL A 9 15.25 -4.20 -17.56
CA VAL A 9 14.47 -4.93 -16.56
C VAL A 9 13.19 -5.47 -17.17
N ASP A 10 12.96 -6.77 -16.99
CA ASP A 10 11.73 -7.47 -17.32
C ASP A 10 11.15 -8.05 -16.05
N VAL A 11 9.85 -7.83 -15.81
CA VAL A 11 9.11 -8.45 -14.70
C VAL A 11 8.62 -9.80 -15.16
N LEU A 12 9.13 -10.86 -14.55
CA LEU A 12 8.77 -12.24 -14.87
C LEU A 12 7.62 -12.74 -13.99
N ALA A 13 7.61 -12.34 -12.70
CA ALA A 13 6.51 -12.59 -11.77
C ALA A 13 6.38 -11.43 -10.76
N ASN A 14 5.16 -11.17 -10.33
CA ASN A 14 4.81 -10.24 -9.26
C ASN A 14 3.74 -10.91 -8.40
N ASP A 15 4.07 -11.16 -7.16
CA ASP A 15 3.17 -11.73 -6.18
C ASP A 15 3.41 -11.11 -4.79
N VAL A 16 2.68 -11.57 -3.80
CA VAL A 16 2.72 -11.04 -2.43
C VAL A 16 4.05 -11.26 -1.71
N ASP A 17 4.90 -12.16 -2.20
CA ASP A 17 6.22 -12.48 -1.63
C ASP A 17 7.34 -11.72 -2.35
N GLY A 18 7.01 -10.93 -3.38
CA GLY A 18 7.96 -10.07 -4.08
C GLY A 18 7.92 -10.18 -5.61
N LEU A 19 9.02 -9.75 -6.23
CA LEU A 19 9.20 -9.72 -7.67
C LEU A 19 10.25 -10.72 -8.12
N THR A 20 9.96 -11.44 -9.22
CA THR A 20 11.02 -12.10 -10.00
C THR A 20 11.31 -11.22 -11.21
N LEU A 21 12.54 -10.74 -11.29
CA LEU A 21 13.00 -9.86 -12.37
C LEU A 21 14.14 -10.50 -13.15
N ARG A 22 14.22 -10.13 -14.44
CA ARG A 22 15.41 -10.29 -15.24
C ARG A 22 16.06 -8.92 -15.42
N LEU A 23 17.24 -8.72 -14.79
CA LEU A 23 18.06 -7.51 -14.88
C LEU A 23 19.29 -7.82 -15.72
N ASP A 24 19.46 -7.14 -16.85
CA ASP A 24 20.54 -7.36 -17.82
C ASP A 24 20.82 -8.84 -18.13
N GLY A 25 19.76 -9.63 -18.24
CA GLY A 25 19.82 -11.07 -18.54
C GLY A 25 19.94 -11.99 -17.33
N ALA A 26 20.28 -11.48 -16.15
CA ALA A 26 20.33 -12.26 -14.91
C ALA A 26 18.95 -12.29 -14.23
N GLU A 27 18.48 -13.48 -13.87
CA GLU A 27 17.20 -13.68 -13.17
C GLU A 27 17.42 -13.80 -11.67
N ARG A 28 16.66 -13.00 -10.89
CA ARG A 28 16.68 -13.04 -9.42
C ARG A 28 15.27 -12.80 -8.85
N ARG A 29 15.00 -13.41 -7.69
CA ARG A 29 13.85 -13.12 -6.84
C ARG A 29 14.22 -12.03 -5.84
N PHE A 30 13.37 -11.01 -5.71
CA PHE A 30 13.52 -9.89 -4.79
C PHE A 30 12.36 -9.89 -3.80
N GLN A 31 12.62 -9.52 -2.54
CA GLN A 31 11.60 -9.50 -1.47
C GLN A 31 10.62 -8.32 -1.60
N LEU A 32 10.90 -7.36 -2.47
CA LEU A 32 10.05 -6.21 -2.74
C LEU A 32 8.88 -6.60 -3.65
N ALA A 33 7.65 -6.49 -3.15
CA ALA A 33 6.45 -6.67 -3.96
C ALA A 33 6.08 -5.36 -4.71
N GLY A 34 5.27 -5.50 -5.78
CA GLY A 34 4.79 -4.37 -6.57
C GLY A 34 5.67 -4.02 -7.77
N ARG A 35 5.07 -4.00 -8.97
CA ARG A 35 5.76 -3.76 -10.25
C ARG A 35 6.57 -2.46 -10.31
N PHE A 36 6.14 -1.41 -9.60
CA PHE A 36 6.88 -0.15 -9.54
C PHE A 36 8.28 -0.33 -8.94
N ASN A 37 8.46 -1.31 -8.04
CA ASN A 37 9.76 -1.64 -7.46
C ASN A 37 10.74 -2.24 -8.49
N ALA A 38 10.29 -2.74 -9.63
CA ALA A 38 11.18 -3.19 -10.69
C ALA A 38 12.07 -2.06 -11.21
N LEU A 39 11.54 -0.85 -11.36
CA LEU A 39 12.33 0.32 -11.76
C LEU A 39 13.25 0.81 -10.63
N ASN A 40 12.78 0.76 -9.37
CA ASN A 40 13.60 1.10 -8.21
C ASN A 40 14.81 0.17 -8.08
N LEU A 41 14.58 -1.14 -8.22
CA LEU A 41 15.63 -2.15 -8.21
C LEU A 41 16.61 -1.99 -9.40
N ALA A 42 16.08 -1.71 -10.61
CA ALA A 42 16.92 -1.45 -11.77
C ALA A 42 17.79 -0.20 -11.59
N ALA A 43 17.26 0.87 -10.98
CA ALA A 43 18.01 2.08 -10.68
C ALA A 43 19.09 1.83 -9.62
N ALA A 44 18.78 1.09 -8.56
CA ALA A 44 19.76 0.72 -7.53
C ALA A 44 20.87 -0.18 -8.09
N TYR A 45 20.51 -1.16 -8.93
CA TYR A 45 21.44 -2.01 -9.65
C TYR A 45 22.37 -1.18 -10.54
N ALA A 46 21.80 -0.30 -11.38
CA ALA A 46 22.59 0.56 -12.27
C ALA A 46 23.57 1.44 -11.49
N ALA A 47 23.16 2.00 -10.35
CA ALA A 47 24.01 2.81 -9.48
C ALA A 47 25.16 1.97 -8.90
N GLY A 48 24.89 0.77 -8.41
CA GLY A 48 25.92 -0.14 -7.87
C GLY A 48 26.97 -0.50 -8.92
N VAL A 49 26.54 -0.89 -10.12
CA VAL A 49 27.43 -1.21 -11.24
C VAL A 49 28.25 0.01 -11.68
N ALA A 50 27.63 1.19 -11.77
CA ALA A 50 28.33 2.44 -12.13
C ALA A 50 29.38 2.84 -11.09
N LEU A 51 29.22 2.47 -9.82
CA LEU A 51 30.18 2.66 -8.74
C LEU A 51 31.32 1.61 -8.77
N GLY A 52 31.25 0.64 -9.67
CA GLY A 52 32.30 -0.37 -9.86
C GLY A 52 32.14 -1.62 -9.01
N PHE A 53 30.98 -1.85 -8.39
CA PHE A 53 30.69 -3.10 -7.70
C PHE A 53 30.46 -4.23 -8.70
N ASP A 54 30.78 -5.45 -8.28
CA ASP A 54 30.50 -6.66 -9.05
C ASP A 54 28.99 -6.85 -9.27
N THR A 55 28.60 -7.20 -10.49
CA THR A 55 27.20 -7.29 -10.91
C THR A 55 26.41 -8.33 -10.12
N ASP A 56 26.98 -9.53 -9.90
CA ASP A 56 26.30 -10.59 -9.13
C ASP A 56 26.20 -10.21 -7.66
N ALA A 57 27.25 -9.61 -7.08
CA ALA A 57 27.21 -9.11 -5.71
C ALA A 57 26.14 -8.05 -5.49
N VAL A 58 25.92 -7.14 -6.45
CA VAL A 58 24.85 -6.14 -6.39
C VAL A 58 23.47 -6.81 -6.46
N LEU A 59 23.30 -7.78 -7.37
CA LEU A 59 22.04 -8.50 -7.52
C LEU A 59 21.68 -9.29 -6.26
N ASP A 60 22.64 -10.00 -5.68
CA ASP A 60 22.43 -10.80 -4.47
C ASP A 60 22.13 -9.89 -3.26
N ALA A 61 22.82 -8.78 -3.10
CA ALA A 61 22.53 -7.79 -2.06
C ALA A 61 21.13 -7.17 -2.20
N LEU A 62 20.70 -6.88 -3.42
CA LEU A 62 19.35 -6.36 -3.68
C LEU A 62 18.26 -7.43 -3.45
N ALA A 63 18.56 -8.70 -3.75
CA ALA A 63 17.63 -9.81 -3.52
C ALA A 63 17.39 -10.06 -2.03
N GLU A 64 18.40 -9.82 -1.19
CA GLU A 64 18.33 -9.93 0.26
C GLU A 64 17.82 -8.66 0.95
N ALA A 65 17.72 -7.55 0.22
CA ALA A 65 17.30 -6.28 0.79
C ALA A 65 15.85 -6.36 1.31
N PRO A 66 15.60 -5.98 2.58
CA PRO A 66 14.26 -5.96 3.13
C PRO A 66 13.41 -4.89 2.44
N GLY A 67 12.08 -5.06 2.49
CA GLY A 67 11.14 -4.03 2.05
C GLY A 67 11.34 -2.72 2.82
N VAL A 68 10.97 -1.61 2.20
CA VAL A 68 10.98 -0.30 2.86
C VAL A 68 9.74 -0.21 3.75
N PRO A 69 9.88 0.06 5.07
CA PRO A 69 8.72 0.17 5.96
C PRO A 69 7.65 1.14 5.43
N GLY A 70 6.39 0.68 5.41
CA GLY A 70 5.25 1.47 4.94
C GLY A 70 5.26 1.81 3.45
N ARG A 71 5.99 1.06 2.63
CA ARG A 71 6.00 1.15 1.16
C ARG A 71 5.64 -0.19 0.54
N PHE A 72 4.37 -0.37 0.24
CA PHE A 72 3.79 -1.64 -0.19
C PHE A 72 4.22 -2.81 0.74
N GLU A 73 4.24 -2.51 2.04
CA GLU A 73 4.66 -3.47 3.05
C GLU A 73 3.55 -4.48 3.29
N THR A 74 3.84 -5.77 3.14
CA THR A 74 2.85 -6.83 3.28
C THR A 74 2.77 -7.34 4.71
N VAL A 75 1.55 -7.50 5.21
CA VAL A 75 1.22 -8.09 6.52
C VAL A 75 0.28 -9.27 6.29
N ARG A 76 0.48 -10.39 6.94
CA ARG A 76 -0.34 -11.59 6.74
C ARG A 76 -0.97 -12.08 8.03
N GLY A 77 -2.20 -12.54 7.96
CA GLY A 77 -2.90 -13.18 9.08
C GLY A 77 -4.33 -13.55 8.72
N GLY A 78 -4.90 -14.54 9.38
CA GLY A 78 -6.30 -14.95 9.21
C GLY A 78 -6.70 -15.31 7.77
N GLY A 79 -5.72 -15.70 6.93
CA GLY A 79 -5.92 -16.00 5.51
C GLY A 79 -6.12 -14.77 4.61
N VAL A 80 -5.90 -13.56 5.12
CA VAL A 80 -6.00 -12.27 4.40
C VAL A 80 -4.60 -11.69 4.21
N ILE A 81 -4.41 -10.95 3.13
CA ILE A 81 -3.18 -10.23 2.83
C ILE A 81 -3.44 -8.75 3.07
N GLY A 82 -2.71 -8.16 4.00
CA GLY A 82 -2.66 -6.73 4.23
C GLY A 82 -1.51 -6.09 3.47
N VAL A 83 -1.71 -4.87 2.98
CA VAL A 83 -0.69 -4.01 2.38
C VAL A 83 -0.77 -2.65 3.05
N VAL A 84 0.35 -2.17 3.58
CA VAL A 84 0.45 -0.82 4.17
C VAL A 84 1.32 0.06 3.27
N ASP A 85 0.79 1.23 2.89
CA ASP A 85 1.48 2.17 2.02
C ASP A 85 1.34 3.62 2.45
N TYR A 86 2.33 4.45 2.11
CA TYR A 86 2.38 5.89 2.42
C TYR A 86 1.55 6.74 1.44
N ASP A 87 0.96 6.15 0.45
CA ASP A 87 0.26 6.85 -0.64
C ASP A 87 -0.94 7.66 -0.12
N HIS A 88 -0.87 9.00 -0.28
CA HIS A 88 -1.81 9.99 0.26
C HIS A 88 -2.23 11.04 -0.78
N THR A 89 -2.04 10.74 -2.06
CA THR A 89 -2.49 11.55 -3.20
C THR A 89 -3.35 10.69 -4.14
N PRO A 90 -4.21 11.28 -4.99
CA PRO A 90 -5.03 10.51 -5.92
C PRO A 90 -4.22 9.59 -6.83
N ASP A 91 -3.16 10.11 -7.46
CA ASP A 91 -2.31 9.34 -8.38
C ASP A 91 -1.57 8.19 -7.65
N ALA A 92 -1.08 8.47 -6.44
CA ALA A 92 -0.40 7.46 -5.64
C ALA A 92 -1.37 6.38 -5.17
N LEU A 93 -2.58 6.75 -4.73
CA LEU A 93 -3.64 5.80 -4.37
C LEU A 93 -4.06 4.95 -5.58
N ASP A 94 -4.15 5.54 -6.78
CA ASP A 94 -4.41 4.80 -8.01
C ASP A 94 -3.35 3.74 -8.27
N ASN A 95 -2.08 4.12 -8.14
CA ASN A 95 -0.94 3.24 -8.36
C ASN A 95 -0.88 2.08 -7.37
N VAL A 96 -1.05 2.35 -6.07
CA VAL A 96 -1.00 1.28 -5.05
C VAL A 96 -2.15 0.31 -5.20
N LEU A 97 -3.38 0.80 -5.47
CA LEU A 97 -4.54 -0.05 -5.67
C LEU A 97 -4.46 -0.86 -6.98
N ALA A 98 -3.95 -0.26 -8.07
CA ALA A 98 -3.70 -0.97 -9.32
C ALA A 98 -2.66 -2.09 -9.12
N THR A 99 -1.59 -1.81 -8.38
CA THR A 99 -0.55 -2.79 -8.05
C THR A 99 -1.10 -3.90 -7.16
N ALA A 100 -1.89 -3.55 -6.13
CA ALA A 100 -2.51 -4.53 -5.25
C ALA A 100 -3.51 -5.42 -6.00
N ARG A 101 -4.22 -4.88 -7.00
CA ARG A 101 -5.14 -5.66 -7.83
C ARG A 101 -4.44 -6.80 -8.58
N GLU A 102 -3.18 -6.64 -8.97
CA GLU A 102 -2.41 -7.70 -9.66
C GLU A 102 -2.16 -8.93 -8.77
N ILE A 103 -2.15 -8.75 -7.45
CA ILE A 103 -1.91 -9.82 -6.48
C ILE A 103 -3.20 -10.39 -5.85
N VAL A 104 -4.37 -9.81 -6.16
CA VAL A 104 -5.68 -10.34 -5.71
C VAL A 104 -5.99 -11.62 -6.47
N PRO A 105 -6.20 -12.76 -5.78
CA PRO A 105 -6.57 -14.00 -6.45
C PRO A 105 -7.94 -13.89 -7.16
N GLU A 106 -8.15 -14.70 -8.18
CA GLU A 106 -9.42 -14.75 -8.90
C GLU A 106 -10.60 -15.03 -7.94
N GLY A 107 -11.67 -14.24 -8.06
CA GLY A 107 -12.87 -14.34 -7.23
C GLY A 107 -12.71 -13.78 -5.82
N ARG A 108 -11.59 -13.08 -5.53
CA ARG A 108 -11.35 -12.40 -4.25
C ARG A 108 -11.48 -10.89 -4.40
N GLN A 109 -11.62 -10.21 -3.27
CA GLN A 109 -11.88 -8.77 -3.23
C GLN A 109 -10.61 -7.97 -2.85
N LEU A 110 -10.52 -6.78 -3.42
CA LEU A 110 -9.60 -5.74 -3.01
C LEU A 110 -10.34 -4.72 -2.14
N TRP A 111 -9.84 -4.52 -0.93
CA TRP A 111 -10.32 -3.52 0.01
C TRP A 111 -9.37 -2.32 0.02
N ALA A 112 -9.93 -1.11 0.04
CA ALA A 112 -9.19 0.14 0.23
C ALA A 112 -9.61 0.79 1.55
N VAL A 113 -8.69 0.92 2.50
CA VAL A 113 -8.85 1.65 3.76
C VAL A 113 -7.97 2.88 3.69
N PHE A 114 -8.55 4.08 3.64
CA PHE A 114 -7.76 5.30 3.48
C PHE A 114 -8.47 6.53 4.04
N GLY A 115 -7.71 7.60 4.22
CA GLY A 115 -8.20 8.91 4.61
C GLY A 115 -7.41 10.03 3.93
N ALA A 116 -7.71 11.27 4.32
CA ALA A 116 -6.97 12.44 3.86
C ALA A 116 -6.54 13.30 5.05
N GLY A 117 -5.40 13.97 4.90
CA GLY A 117 -4.90 14.90 5.92
C GLY A 117 -5.75 16.16 6.01
N GLY A 118 -6.05 16.60 7.24
CA GLY A 118 -6.59 17.94 7.52
C GLY A 118 -5.52 19.02 7.37
N ASP A 119 -5.94 20.27 7.23
CA ASP A 119 -5.07 21.46 7.00
C ASP A 119 -4.16 21.25 5.77
N ARG A 120 -4.69 20.60 4.74
CA ARG A 120 -4.01 20.27 3.48
C ARG A 120 -4.96 20.60 2.31
N ASP A 121 -4.48 20.33 1.10
CA ASP A 121 -5.26 20.51 -0.12
C ASP A 121 -6.54 19.66 -0.08
N ARG A 122 -7.69 20.33 0.01
CA ARG A 122 -9.01 19.70 0.08
C ARG A 122 -9.48 19.21 -1.29
N SER A 123 -8.99 19.81 -2.37
CA SER A 123 -9.45 19.49 -3.74
C SER A 123 -9.17 18.04 -4.14
N LYS A 124 -8.15 17.42 -3.54
CA LYS A 124 -7.79 16.01 -3.78
C LYS A 124 -8.75 15.01 -3.13
N ARG A 125 -9.53 15.43 -2.09
CA ARG A 125 -10.36 14.50 -1.31
C ARG A 125 -11.43 13.78 -2.14
N PRO A 126 -12.27 14.49 -2.93
CA PRO A 126 -13.22 13.82 -3.81
C PRO A 126 -12.54 12.94 -4.87
N GLU A 127 -11.39 13.37 -5.38
CA GLU A 127 -10.65 12.60 -6.37
C GLU A 127 -10.13 11.27 -5.80
N MET A 128 -9.64 11.29 -4.55
CA MET A 128 -9.25 10.05 -3.84
C MET A 128 -10.45 9.11 -3.66
N GLY A 129 -11.64 9.64 -3.29
CA GLY A 129 -12.87 8.85 -3.21
C GLY A 129 -13.24 8.21 -4.54
N ARG A 130 -13.15 8.95 -5.63
CA ARG A 130 -13.41 8.45 -6.99
C ARG A 130 -12.42 7.35 -7.38
N VAL A 131 -11.14 7.56 -7.17
CA VAL A 131 -10.09 6.57 -7.45
C VAL A 131 -10.33 5.28 -6.67
N ALA A 132 -10.56 5.38 -5.37
CA ALA A 132 -10.81 4.21 -4.53
C ALA A 132 -12.01 3.41 -5.03
N SER A 133 -13.14 4.08 -5.35
CA SER A 133 -14.35 3.42 -5.89
C SER A 133 -14.13 2.75 -7.24
N GLN A 134 -13.20 3.23 -8.05
CA GLN A 134 -12.89 2.65 -9.37
C GLN A 134 -11.95 1.45 -9.30
N ARG A 135 -11.10 1.40 -8.27
CA ARG A 135 -10.03 0.39 -8.16
C ARG A 135 -10.35 -0.74 -7.17
N ALA A 136 -11.03 -0.43 -6.09
CA ALA A 136 -11.35 -1.39 -5.05
C ALA A 136 -12.78 -1.92 -5.15
N ASP A 137 -13.00 -3.15 -4.67
CA ASP A 137 -14.33 -3.75 -4.57
C ASP A 137 -15.05 -3.28 -3.30
N ARG A 138 -14.29 -2.97 -2.26
CA ARG A 138 -14.78 -2.44 -0.98
C ARG A 138 -13.94 -1.26 -0.55
N VAL A 139 -14.61 -0.21 -0.10
CA VAL A 139 -13.97 1.04 0.31
C VAL A 139 -14.37 1.35 1.75
N VAL A 140 -13.38 1.64 2.58
CA VAL A 140 -13.56 2.14 3.95
C VAL A 140 -12.85 3.49 4.05
N VAL A 141 -13.62 4.55 4.23
CA VAL A 141 -13.10 5.91 4.42
C VAL A 141 -12.89 6.17 5.91
N THR A 142 -11.72 6.67 6.29
CA THR A 142 -11.36 6.88 7.69
C THR A 142 -10.49 8.13 7.88
N SER A 143 -10.09 8.41 9.13
CA SER A 143 -9.15 9.50 9.42
C SER A 143 -7.71 9.12 9.06
N ASP A 144 -6.99 10.07 8.49
CA ASP A 144 -5.53 10.07 8.43
C ASP A 144 -4.97 10.89 9.61
N ASN A 145 -4.47 12.10 9.36
CA ASN A 145 -4.12 13.12 10.35
C ASN A 145 -5.12 14.29 10.25
N PRO A 146 -6.26 14.29 10.95
CA PRO A 146 -7.27 15.34 10.80
C PRO A 146 -6.78 16.72 11.24
N ARG A 147 -5.75 16.80 12.09
CA ARG A 147 -5.22 18.06 12.62
C ARG A 147 -6.33 18.91 13.22
N THR A 148 -6.48 20.19 12.78
CA THR A 148 -7.50 21.11 13.33
C THR A 148 -8.87 20.97 12.67
N GLU A 149 -9.00 20.22 11.56
CA GLU A 149 -10.29 19.99 10.91
C GLU A 149 -11.09 18.88 11.63
N ALA A 150 -12.42 19.00 11.62
CA ALA A 150 -13.28 17.93 12.11
C ALA A 150 -13.16 16.68 11.21
N PRO A 151 -12.85 15.50 11.76
CA PRO A 151 -12.68 14.29 10.95
C PRO A 151 -13.88 13.99 10.04
N ALA A 152 -15.10 14.15 10.55
CA ALA A 152 -16.32 13.91 9.79
C ALA A 152 -16.45 14.81 8.54
N ASP A 153 -15.92 16.03 8.57
CA ASP A 153 -15.93 16.93 7.40
C ASP A 153 -14.96 16.44 6.34
N ILE A 154 -13.81 15.90 6.74
CA ILE A 154 -12.83 15.31 5.81
C ILE A 154 -13.42 14.06 5.13
N LEU A 155 -14.07 13.19 5.90
CA LEU A 155 -14.73 12.00 5.36
C LEU A 155 -15.83 12.41 4.36
N ARG A 156 -16.64 13.42 4.68
CA ARG A 156 -17.67 13.94 3.78
C ARG A 156 -17.08 14.48 2.47
N ASP A 157 -15.99 15.24 2.53
CA ASP A 157 -15.31 15.72 1.33
C ASP A 157 -14.82 14.56 0.44
N ILE A 158 -14.34 13.46 1.04
CA ILE A 158 -13.95 12.26 0.29
C ILE A 158 -15.20 11.58 -0.31
N ALA A 159 -16.28 11.49 0.47
CA ALA A 159 -17.52 10.83 0.07
C ALA A 159 -18.19 11.49 -1.14
N GLU A 160 -18.00 12.80 -1.35
CA GLU A 160 -18.47 13.50 -2.56
C GLU A 160 -17.95 12.91 -3.86
N GLY A 161 -16.79 12.25 -3.82
CA GLY A 161 -16.19 11.61 -5.00
C GLY A 161 -16.51 10.13 -5.16
N LEU A 162 -17.14 9.49 -4.17
CA LEU A 162 -17.47 8.08 -4.22
C LEU A 162 -18.52 7.80 -5.30
N THR A 163 -18.29 6.78 -6.10
CA THR A 163 -19.20 6.33 -7.17
C THR A 163 -19.90 5.01 -6.84
N ALA A 164 -19.58 4.42 -5.67
CA ALA A 164 -20.15 3.21 -5.13
C ALA A 164 -20.30 3.35 -3.60
N PRO A 165 -21.13 2.53 -2.93
CA PRO A 165 -21.25 2.53 -1.48
C PRO A 165 -19.89 2.28 -0.80
N ALA A 166 -19.63 3.00 0.30
CA ALA A 166 -18.44 2.85 1.13
C ALA A 166 -18.85 2.87 2.60
N ASP A 167 -18.02 2.26 3.44
CA ASP A 167 -18.12 2.34 4.88
C ASP A 167 -17.34 3.57 5.37
N GLU A 168 -17.96 4.40 6.22
CA GLU A 168 -17.35 5.60 6.79
C GLU A 168 -17.12 5.38 8.28
N ILE A 169 -15.88 5.22 8.69
CA ILE A 169 -15.51 4.93 10.08
C ILE A 169 -14.41 5.91 10.51
N VAL A 170 -14.74 6.85 11.38
CA VAL A 170 -13.84 7.94 11.78
C VAL A 170 -12.58 7.41 12.47
N ASP A 171 -12.73 6.47 13.41
CA ASP A 171 -11.59 5.87 14.10
C ASP A 171 -10.83 4.94 13.14
N ARG A 172 -9.54 5.23 12.97
CA ARG A 172 -8.71 4.49 12.01
C ARG A 172 -8.42 3.06 12.44
N ALA A 173 -8.23 2.82 13.73
CA ALA A 173 -8.03 1.47 14.25
C ALA A 173 -9.30 0.63 14.06
N GLU A 174 -10.48 1.21 14.34
CA GLU A 174 -11.75 0.57 14.10
C GLU A 174 -12.01 0.29 12.63
N ALA A 175 -11.64 1.22 11.72
CA ALA A 175 -11.76 1.04 10.28
C ALA A 175 -10.91 -0.12 9.77
N ILE A 176 -9.66 -0.24 10.23
CA ILE A 176 -8.75 -1.33 9.90
C ILE A 176 -9.30 -2.66 10.46
N ALA A 177 -9.74 -2.67 11.72
CA ALA A 177 -10.32 -3.85 12.35
C ALA A 177 -11.62 -4.29 11.65
N PHE A 178 -12.46 -3.35 11.23
CA PHE A 178 -13.66 -3.60 10.45
C PHE A 178 -13.32 -4.29 9.13
N ALA A 179 -12.40 -3.72 8.33
CA ALA A 179 -11.99 -4.31 7.06
C ALA A 179 -11.39 -5.71 7.26
N ALA A 180 -10.52 -5.87 8.28
CA ALA A 180 -9.97 -7.17 8.62
C ALA A 180 -11.06 -8.19 8.98
N ARG A 181 -12.07 -7.84 9.76
CA ARG A 181 -13.16 -8.71 10.17
C ARG A 181 -14.05 -9.15 9.00
N GLU A 182 -14.43 -8.20 8.13
CA GLU A 182 -15.38 -8.42 7.05
C GLU A 182 -14.74 -9.08 5.81
N ALA A 183 -13.41 -8.95 5.62
CA ALA A 183 -12.70 -9.55 4.49
C ALA A 183 -12.77 -11.09 4.56
N SER A 184 -12.89 -11.73 3.42
CA SER A 184 -12.83 -13.18 3.27
C SER A 184 -11.40 -13.68 3.13
N ALA A 185 -11.18 -14.97 3.39
CA ALA A 185 -9.86 -15.57 3.14
C ALA A 185 -9.48 -15.43 1.65
N GLY A 186 -8.28 -14.95 1.39
CA GLY A 186 -7.76 -14.64 0.06
C GLY A 186 -8.02 -13.21 -0.41
N ASP A 187 -8.80 -12.41 0.32
CA ASP A 187 -8.93 -10.98 0.02
C ASP A 187 -7.64 -10.22 0.33
N VAL A 188 -7.49 -9.06 -0.31
CA VAL A 188 -6.38 -8.14 -0.09
C VAL A 188 -6.91 -6.83 0.49
N ILE A 189 -6.30 -6.35 1.58
CA ILE A 189 -6.63 -5.07 2.22
C ILE A 189 -5.46 -4.12 2.05
N VAL A 190 -5.69 -2.99 1.37
CA VAL A 190 -4.72 -1.89 1.29
C VAL A 190 -5.08 -0.84 2.33
N VAL A 191 -4.18 -0.56 3.26
CA VAL A 191 -4.25 0.55 4.20
C VAL A 191 -3.30 1.63 3.71
N ALA A 192 -3.86 2.73 3.17
CA ALA A 192 -3.09 3.79 2.53
C ALA A 192 -3.13 5.10 3.33
N GLY A 193 -2.04 5.86 3.23
CA GLY A 193 -1.91 7.23 3.75
C GLY A 193 -0.74 7.43 4.70
N LYS A 194 -0.61 6.61 5.76
CA LYS A 194 0.39 6.80 6.82
C LYS A 194 1.70 6.05 6.57
N GLY A 195 1.63 4.89 5.95
CA GLY A 195 2.81 4.07 5.66
C GLY A 195 3.69 3.83 6.89
N HIS A 196 4.86 4.47 6.91
CA HIS A 196 5.83 4.36 8.01
C HIS A 196 5.58 5.33 9.18
N GLU A 197 4.56 6.20 9.12
CA GLU A 197 4.22 7.08 10.23
C GLU A 197 3.72 6.27 11.43
N THR A 198 4.33 6.51 12.59
CA THR A 198 3.98 5.85 13.85
C THR A 198 3.14 6.74 14.77
N TYR A 199 2.38 7.67 14.20
CA TYR A 199 1.56 8.61 14.95
C TYR A 199 0.33 9.07 14.16
N GLN A 200 -0.66 9.59 14.89
CA GLN A 200 -1.79 10.33 14.36
C GLN A 200 -1.88 11.71 15.03
N ILE A 201 -2.18 12.77 14.26
CA ILE A 201 -2.36 14.12 14.77
C ILE A 201 -3.86 14.44 14.78
N VAL A 202 -4.43 14.62 16.00
CA VAL A 202 -5.83 15.00 16.23
C VAL A 202 -5.85 16.32 17.00
N GLY A 203 -6.38 17.37 16.40
CA GLY A 203 -6.19 18.72 16.93
C GLY A 203 -4.72 19.09 16.92
N THR A 204 -4.18 19.41 18.08
CA THR A 204 -2.75 19.68 18.32
C THR A 204 -2.02 18.51 18.98
N GLU A 205 -2.74 17.43 19.30
CA GLU A 205 -2.18 16.26 19.97
C GLU A 205 -1.61 15.29 18.95
N ARG A 206 -0.41 14.79 19.24
CA ARG A 206 0.20 13.67 18.55
C ARG A 206 0.01 12.41 19.40
N ARG A 207 -0.66 11.42 18.84
CA ARG A 207 -0.93 10.13 19.49
C ARG A 207 -0.17 9.04 18.77
N ASP A 208 0.33 8.06 19.48
CA ASP A 208 0.97 6.89 18.88
C ASP A 208 -0.06 6.09 18.09
N PHE A 209 0.27 5.78 16.87
CA PHE A 209 -0.56 4.98 15.97
C PHE A 209 0.26 4.49 14.78
N ASP A 210 0.26 3.20 14.53
CA ASP A 210 0.96 2.56 13.41
C ASP A 210 0.02 1.64 12.64
N ASP A 211 -0.16 1.91 11.35
CA ASP A 211 -1.03 1.11 10.47
C ASP A 211 -0.60 -0.37 10.41
N ARG A 212 0.70 -0.64 10.48
CA ARG A 212 1.26 -1.99 10.40
C ARG A 212 0.92 -2.81 11.63
N GLU A 213 1.04 -2.20 12.80
CA GLU A 213 0.67 -2.82 14.07
C GLU A 213 -0.84 -3.04 14.14
N ALA A 214 -1.64 -2.01 13.84
CA ALA A 214 -3.09 -2.10 13.86
C ALA A 214 -3.63 -3.18 12.89
N LEU A 215 -3.07 -3.25 11.67
CA LEU A 215 -3.46 -4.26 10.69
C LEU A 215 -2.98 -5.66 11.12
N GLY A 216 -1.75 -5.78 11.65
CA GLY A 216 -1.21 -7.04 12.15
C GLY A 216 -2.06 -7.62 13.28
N GLU A 217 -2.42 -6.82 14.28
CA GLU A 217 -3.28 -7.20 15.40
C GLU A 217 -4.69 -7.59 14.92
N ALA A 218 -5.27 -6.81 14.00
CA ALA A 218 -6.58 -7.10 13.44
C ALA A 218 -6.61 -8.42 12.66
N LEU A 219 -5.57 -8.72 11.89
CA LEU A 219 -5.46 -9.97 11.15
C LEU A 219 -5.17 -11.17 12.06
N ALA A 220 -4.35 -11.00 13.11
CA ALA A 220 -4.10 -12.04 14.10
C ALA A 220 -5.36 -12.44 14.88
N SER A 221 -6.19 -11.46 15.26
CA SER A 221 -7.46 -11.70 15.97
C SER A 221 -8.44 -12.57 15.17
N ARG A 222 -8.33 -12.61 13.84
CA ARG A 222 -9.14 -13.50 12.98
C ARG A 222 -8.74 -14.97 13.11
N GLU A 223 -7.48 -15.27 13.44
CA GLU A 223 -6.99 -16.64 13.59
C GLU A 223 -7.55 -17.26 14.87
N GLU A 224 -7.71 -16.45 15.93
CA GLU A 224 -8.25 -16.90 17.22
C GLU A 224 -9.78 -17.14 17.18
N ALA A 225 -10.49 -16.48 16.24
CA ALA A 225 -11.95 -16.57 16.11
C ALA A 225 -12.44 -17.73 15.22
N ARG A 226 -11.53 -18.50 14.63
CA ARG A 226 -11.81 -19.66 13.75
C ARG A 226 -11.57 -20.96 14.47
#